data_c53c8925e188cb87c6501d67b51d2f52
#
_entry.id   c53c8925e188cb87c6501d67b51d2f52
#
_cell.length_a   1.000
_cell.length_b   1.000
_cell.length_c   1.000
_cell.angle_alpha   90.00
_cell.angle_beta   90.00
_cell.angle_gamma   90.00
#
_symmetry.space_group_name_H-M   'P 1'
#
loop_
_entity.id
_entity.type
_entity.pdbx_description
1 polymer ?
#
loop_
_entity_poly.entity_id
_entity_poly.type
_entity_poly.pdbx_seq_one_letter_code
_entity_poly.pdbx_strand_id
1 'polypeptide(L)'
;DYISEDGKEADGYVNSEEAVNTTSWLADLIAKGYANVEPITDEFLNGACATMLGGSWEIATLEQNADFDWGVTYYPVNAETKKAVSPCGDWSAAISKDCENADAAGEFLAWLMNTDNVASYAAAIAKPATRSSAYETEAMTEYKEGARALIVDQLENTAVPRPRTPSYATFSSAYAEAMTNIFSDAASNEEVDTDYVQSELDTAVDTF
;
A
#
# COMPACT_ATOMS: atom_id res chain seq x y z
N ASP A 1 -1.35 9.73 10.52
CA ASP A 1 -1.02 10.36 9.21
C ASP A 1 0.49 10.61 9.15
N TYR A 2 1.07 10.58 7.95
CA TYR A 2 2.51 10.84 7.75
C TYR A 2 2.83 12.34 7.65
N ILE A 3 1.85 13.15 7.28
CA ILE A 3 1.95 14.59 7.16
C ILE A 3 0.64 15.25 7.55
N SER A 4 0.66 16.57 7.76
CA SER A 4 -0.54 17.37 8.02
C SER A 4 -1.58 17.26 6.89
N GLU A 5 -2.85 17.52 7.19
CA GLU A 5 -3.96 17.45 6.22
C GLU A 5 -3.76 18.44 5.05
N ASP A 6 -3.15 19.58 5.30
CA ASP A 6 -2.85 20.58 4.27
C ASP A 6 -1.56 20.30 3.47
N GLY A 7 -0.85 19.20 3.80
CA GLY A 7 0.33 18.72 3.08
C GLY A 7 1.60 19.54 3.26
N LYS A 8 1.71 20.33 4.37
CA LYS A 8 2.82 21.26 4.57
C LYS A 8 3.77 20.91 5.71
N GLU A 9 3.36 20.04 6.61
CA GLU A 9 4.13 19.68 7.79
C GLU A 9 4.28 18.17 7.89
N ALA A 10 5.49 17.68 8.10
CA ALA A 10 5.78 16.29 8.41
C ALA A 10 6.17 16.11 9.89
N ASP A 11 6.71 17.17 10.51
CA ASP A 11 7.06 17.18 11.92
C ASP A 11 5.84 16.99 12.83
N GLY A 12 5.99 16.13 13.83
CA GLY A 12 4.89 15.73 14.71
C GLY A 12 3.89 14.73 14.08
N TYR A 13 4.12 14.30 12.85
CA TYR A 13 3.33 13.28 12.15
C TYR A 13 4.15 12.01 11.91
N VAL A 14 5.06 12.03 10.95
CA VAL A 14 5.88 10.86 10.63
C VAL A 14 6.85 10.48 11.76
N ASN A 15 7.26 11.44 12.57
CA ASN A 15 8.12 11.29 13.74
C ASN A 15 7.36 11.42 15.08
N SER A 16 6.03 11.30 15.06
CA SER A 16 5.22 11.30 16.29
C SER A 16 5.57 10.10 17.18
N GLU A 17 5.24 10.21 18.47
CA GLU A 17 5.44 9.11 19.43
C GLU A 17 4.80 7.79 18.94
N GLU A 18 3.61 7.86 18.35
CA GLU A 18 2.92 6.69 17.81
C GLU A 18 3.66 6.10 16.59
N ALA A 19 4.23 6.95 15.73
CA ALA A 19 5.01 6.50 14.58
C ALA A 19 6.31 5.83 15.04
N VAL A 20 7.03 6.44 15.97
CA VAL A 20 8.25 5.89 16.58
C VAL A 20 7.98 4.54 17.25
N ASN A 21 6.95 4.47 18.10
CA ASN A 21 6.57 3.25 18.79
C ASN A 21 6.18 2.12 17.82
N THR A 22 5.44 2.45 16.76
CA THR A 22 5.04 1.48 15.74
C THR A 22 6.25 0.99 14.95
N THR A 23 7.15 1.88 14.54
CA THR A 23 8.36 1.54 13.80
C THR A 23 9.32 0.71 14.65
N SER A 24 9.52 1.08 15.92
CA SER A 24 10.31 0.30 16.88
C SER A 24 9.75 -1.11 17.09
N TRP A 25 8.42 -1.23 17.17
CA TRP A 25 7.78 -2.54 17.26
C TRP A 25 8.01 -3.40 16.02
N LEU A 26 7.93 -2.81 14.81
CA LEU A 26 8.25 -3.54 13.57
C LEU A 26 9.73 -3.97 13.53
N ALA A 27 10.64 -3.08 13.92
CA ALA A 27 12.08 -3.40 14.03
C ALA A 27 12.34 -4.56 15.00
N ASP A 28 11.64 -4.58 16.14
CA ASP A 28 11.72 -5.67 17.13
C ASP A 28 11.23 -7.02 16.57
N LEU A 29 10.18 -7.02 15.74
CA LEU A 29 9.74 -8.24 15.03
C LEU A 29 10.81 -8.77 14.08
N ILE A 30 11.50 -7.88 13.36
CA ILE A 30 12.59 -8.23 12.45
C ILE A 30 13.78 -8.78 13.24
N ALA A 31 14.23 -8.08 14.27
CA ALA A 31 15.33 -8.51 15.13
C ALA A 31 15.10 -9.88 15.78
N LYS A 32 13.85 -10.22 16.08
CA LYS A 32 13.45 -11.54 16.62
C LYS A 32 13.27 -12.61 15.54
N GLY A 33 13.42 -12.27 14.27
CA GLY A 33 13.23 -13.20 13.15
C GLY A 33 11.77 -13.57 12.89
N TYR A 34 10.80 -12.77 13.37
CA TYR A 34 9.38 -12.98 13.12
C TYR A 34 8.90 -12.30 11.82
N ALA A 35 9.65 -11.34 11.32
CA ALA A 35 9.41 -10.65 10.07
C ALA A 35 10.67 -10.58 9.23
N ASN A 36 10.50 -10.42 7.91
CA ASN A 36 11.58 -10.30 6.94
C ASN A 36 11.58 -8.90 6.33
N VAL A 37 12.74 -8.39 5.96
CA VAL A 37 12.92 -7.10 5.27
C VAL A 37 12.79 -7.21 3.74
N GLU A 38 12.94 -8.42 3.19
CA GLU A 38 12.85 -8.68 1.77
C GLU A 38 11.41 -9.05 1.34
N PRO A 39 11.07 -8.92 0.05
CA PRO A 39 9.80 -9.42 -0.48
C PRO A 39 9.60 -10.91 -0.19
N ILE A 40 8.41 -11.28 0.29
CA ILE A 40 8.13 -12.62 0.84
C ILE A 40 7.08 -13.42 0.06
N THR A 41 6.74 -13.02 -1.17
CA THR A 41 5.75 -13.75 -1.98
C THR A 41 6.19 -15.20 -2.22
N ASP A 42 7.44 -15.42 -2.58
CA ASP A 42 7.98 -16.76 -2.81
C ASP A 42 8.05 -17.58 -1.51
N GLU A 43 8.40 -16.96 -0.39
CA GLU A 43 8.41 -17.59 0.93
C GLU A 43 7.01 -18.01 1.37
N PHE A 44 5.98 -17.19 1.09
CA PHE A 44 4.59 -17.56 1.35
C PHE A 44 4.14 -18.73 0.47
N LEU A 45 4.41 -18.68 -0.85
CA LEU A 45 4.11 -19.76 -1.78
C LEU A 45 4.80 -21.08 -1.43
N ASN A 46 6.01 -21.00 -0.87
CA ASN A 46 6.76 -22.18 -0.41
C ASN A 46 6.43 -22.62 1.03
N GLY A 47 5.48 -21.96 1.69
CA GLY A 47 5.07 -22.25 3.06
C GLY A 47 6.11 -21.87 4.14
N ALA A 48 7.09 -21.04 3.80
CA ALA A 48 8.12 -20.59 4.75
C ALA A 48 7.61 -19.52 5.72
N CYS A 49 6.55 -18.80 5.37
CA CYS A 49 5.86 -17.87 6.28
C CYS A 49 4.36 -18.13 6.32
N ALA A 50 3.74 -17.87 7.47
CA ALA A 50 2.31 -18.11 7.68
C ALA A 50 1.41 -16.97 7.20
N THR A 51 1.95 -15.77 7.11
CA THR A 51 1.22 -14.56 6.67
C THR A 51 2.15 -13.65 5.89
N MET A 52 1.60 -12.94 4.92
CA MET A 52 2.30 -11.86 4.23
C MET A 52 1.42 -10.62 4.12
N LEU A 53 2.05 -9.45 4.08
CA LEU A 53 1.41 -8.20 3.67
C LEU A 53 1.64 -8.04 2.17
N GLY A 54 0.58 -7.96 1.40
CA GLY A 54 0.65 -7.87 -0.06
C GLY A 54 -0.40 -6.95 -0.65
N GLY A 55 -0.31 -6.71 -1.93
CA GLY A 55 -1.32 -5.98 -2.67
C GLY A 55 -2.33 -6.89 -3.36
N SER A 56 -3.40 -6.29 -3.91
CA SER A 56 -4.46 -7.04 -4.60
C SER A 56 -3.96 -7.89 -5.77
N TRP A 57 -2.81 -7.58 -6.35
CA TRP A 57 -2.16 -8.35 -7.43
C TRP A 57 -1.69 -9.74 -6.99
N GLU A 58 -1.42 -9.94 -5.70
CA GLU A 58 -0.99 -11.24 -5.17
C GLU A 58 -2.09 -12.29 -5.26
N ILE A 59 -3.36 -11.90 -5.25
CA ILE A 59 -4.49 -12.83 -5.36
C ILE A 59 -4.36 -13.68 -6.63
N ALA A 60 -4.11 -13.05 -7.78
CA ALA A 60 -3.94 -13.78 -9.03
C ALA A 60 -2.71 -14.71 -9.03
N THR A 61 -1.62 -14.28 -8.40
CA THR A 61 -0.40 -15.08 -8.23
C THR A 61 -0.67 -16.31 -7.37
N LEU A 62 -1.37 -16.14 -6.26
CA LEU A 62 -1.72 -17.22 -5.34
C LEU A 62 -2.70 -18.21 -5.96
N GLU A 63 -3.72 -17.74 -6.68
CA GLU A 63 -4.67 -18.59 -7.39
C GLU A 63 -4.01 -19.50 -8.43
N GLN A 64 -2.94 -19.02 -9.06
CA GLN A 64 -2.23 -19.76 -10.10
C GLN A 64 -1.15 -20.69 -9.55
N ASN A 65 -0.54 -20.36 -8.42
CA ASN A 65 0.70 -21.02 -7.99
C ASN A 65 0.63 -21.67 -6.60
N ALA A 66 -0.32 -21.31 -5.74
CA ALA A 66 -0.42 -21.90 -4.43
C ALA A 66 -1.00 -23.33 -4.52
N ASP A 67 -0.35 -24.29 -3.85
CA ASP A 67 -0.77 -25.68 -3.73
C ASP A 67 -1.36 -26.01 -2.34
N PHE A 68 -1.72 -24.98 -1.59
CA PHE A 68 -2.32 -25.04 -0.26
C PHE A 68 -3.51 -24.09 -0.12
N ASP A 69 -4.33 -24.29 0.90
CA ASP A 69 -5.46 -23.42 1.21
C ASP A 69 -4.96 -22.09 1.79
N TRP A 70 -5.39 -20.98 1.20
CA TRP A 70 -5.04 -19.64 1.64
C TRP A 70 -6.28 -18.73 1.67
N GLY A 71 -6.17 -17.61 2.36
CA GLY A 71 -7.23 -16.61 2.46
C GLY A 71 -6.68 -15.20 2.64
N VAL A 72 -7.56 -14.22 2.53
CA VAL A 72 -7.27 -12.81 2.73
C VAL A 72 -8.05 -12.29 3.94
N THR A 73 -7.43 -11.44 4.71
CA THR A 73 -8.06 -10.73 5.82
C THR A 73 -7.70 -9.26 5.80
N TYR A 74 -8.38 -8.45 6.59
CA TYR A 74 -8.03 -7.05 6.79
C TYR A 74 -6.65 -6.91 7.42
N TYR A 75 -6.03 -5.74 7.22
CA TYR A 75 -4.87 -5.34 8.01
C TYR A 75 -5.20 -5.42 9.51
N PRO A 76 -4.20 -5.73 10.35
CA PRO A 76 -4.38 -5.72 11.79
C PRO A 76 -4.96 -4.39 12.26
N VAL A 77 -5.92 -4.45 13.16
CA VAL A 77 -6.49 -3.25 13.76
C VAL A 77 -5.56 -2.73 14.85
N ASN A 78 -5.38 -1.41 14.90
CA ASN A 78 -4.73 -0.80 16.05
C ASN A 78 -5.54 -1.09 17.32
N ALA A 79 -4.85 -1.50 18.38
CA ALA A 79 -5.49 -1.97 19.62
C ALA A 79 -6.29 -0.87 20.34
N GLU A 80 -5.94 0.40 20.16
CA GLU A 80 -6.58 1.54 20.80
C GLU A 80 -7.72 2.09 19.94
N THR A 81 -7.45 2.40 18.67
CA THR A 81 -8.44 3.02 17.78
C THR A 81 -9.44 2.04 17.21
N LYS A 82 -9.16 0.73 17.25
CA LYS A 82 -9.95 -0.34 16.64
C LYS A 82 -10.18 -0.16 15.13
N LYS A 83 -9.29 0.59 14.47
CA LYS A 83 -9.36 0.84 13.03
C LYS A 83 -8.32 0.03 12.29
N ALA A 84 -8.74 -0.63 11.23
CA ALA A 84 -7.86 -1.11 10.17
C ALA A 84 -7.63 0.02 9.16
N VAL A 85 -6.43 0.12 8.62
CA VAL A 85 -6.08 1.06 7.56
C VAL A 85 -5.34 0.31 6.46
N SER A 86 -5.81 0.42 5.23
CA SER A 86 -5.16 -0.16 4.05
C SER A 86 -4.57 0.96 3.19
N PRO A 87 -3.33 0.88 2.74
CA PRO A 87 -2.81 1.84 1.78
C PRO A 87 -3.55 1.71 0.44
N CYS A 88 -3.90 2.84 -0.16
CA CYS A 88 -4.56 2.90 -1.46
C CYS A 88 -3.72 3.70 -2.45
N GLY A 89 -3.48 3.12 -3.60
CA GLY A 89 -2.83 3.77 -4.72
C GLY A 89 -2.70 2.83 -5.90
N ASP A 90 -2.71 3.39 -7.10
CA ASP A 90 -2.48 2.65 -8.34
C ASP A 90 -2.02 3.62 -9.43
N TRP A 91 -1.91 3.12 -10.65
CA TRP A 91 -1.53 3.89 -11.83
C TRP A 91 -2.64 4.86 -12.23
N SER A 92 -2.24 6.01 -12.71
CA SER A 92 -3.15 7.04 -13.23
C SER A 92 -2.79 7.37 -14.66
N ALA A 93 -3.80 7.60 -15.49
CA ALA A 93 -3.62 8.12 -16.84
C ALA A 93 -3.75 9.64 -16.83
N ALA A 94 -2.87 10.32 -17.54
CA ALA A 94 -2.90 11.79 -17.69
C ALA A 94 -2.60 12.18 -19.12
N ILE A 95 -3.11 13.36 -19.54
CA ILE A 95 -2.79 13.97 -20.81
C ILE A 95 -1.67 14.98 -20.57
N SER A 96 -0.58 14.89 -21.36
CA SER A 96 0.48 15.91 -21.30
C SER A 96 -0.07 17.28 -21.66
N LYS A 97 0.39 18.33 -20.95
CA LYS A 97 0.07 19.73 -21.28
C LYS A 97 0.53 20.15 -22.71
N ASP A 98 1.52 19.43 -23.26
CA ASP A 98 2.08 19.67 -24.58
C ASP A 98 1.49 18.73 -25.66
N CYS A 99 0.36 18.06 -25.34
CA CYS A 99 -0.32 17.17 -26.29
C CYS A 99 -0.95 17.96 -27.40
N GLU A 100 -0.51 17.74 -28.65
CA GLU A 100 -1.06 18.40 -29.82
C GLU A 100 -2.50 17.99 -30.17
N ASN A 101 -2.96 16.81 -29.66
CA ASN A 101 -4.27 16.26 -29.93
C ASN A 101 -5.04 16.04 -28.60
N ALA A 102 -5.06 17.04 -27.71
CA ALA A 102 -5.62 16.93 -26.37
C ALA A 102 -7.10 16.49 -26.35
N ASP A 103 -7.91 16.97 -27.29
CA ASP A 103 -9.33 16.62 -27.42
C ASP A 103 -9.49 15.13 -27.74
N ALA A 104 -8.76 14.61 -28.73
CA ALA A 104 -8.80 13.19 -29.08
C ALA A 104 -8.26 12.30 -27.94
N ALA A 105 -7.22 12.74 -27.23
CA ALA A 105 -6.72 12.05 -26.03
C ALA A 105 -7.77 12.04 -24.91
N GLY A 106 -8.52 13.14 -24.76
CA GLY A 106 -9.63 13.23 -23.80
C GLY A 106 -10.79 12.28 -24.14
N GLU A 107 -11.17 12.20 -25.41
CA GLU A 107 -12.18 11.25 -25.89
C GLU A 107 -11.75 9.80 -25.65
N PHE A 108 -10.46 9.48 -25.93
CA PHE A 108 -9.91 8.15 -25.65
C PHE A 108 -9.96 7.80 -24.15
N LEU A 109 -9.54 8.72 -23.27
CA LEU A 109 -9.62 8.48 -21.83
C LEU A 109 -11.06 8.34 -21.36
N ALA A 110 -11.99 9.13 -21.87
CA ALA A 110 -13.41 9.01 -21.53
C ALA A 110 -13.98 7.66 -21.98
N TRP A 111 -13.59 7.17 -23.15
CA TRP A 111 -13.94 5.84 -23.62
C TRP A 111 -13.30 4.74 -22.76
N LEU A 112 -12.00 4.83 -22.47
CA LEU A 112 -11.30 3.87 -21.62
C LEU A 112 -11.92 3.77 -20.22
N MET A 113 -12.34 4.90 -19.67
CA MET A 113 -12.87 5.02 -18.31
C MET A 113 -14.39 4.83 -18.23
N ASN A 114 -15.08 4.41 -19.30
CA ASN A 114 -16.49 4.02 -19.19
C ASN A 114 -16.65 2.72 -18.40
N THR A 115 -17.85 2.44 -17.91
CA THR A 115 -18.14 1.33 -17.02
C THR A 115 -17.68 -0.02 -17.57
N ASP A 116 -18.03 -0.34 -18.81
CA ASP A 116 -17.76 -1.66 -19.40
C ASP A 116 -16.29 -1.87 -19.70
N ASN A 117 -15.58 -0.82 -20.16
CA ASN A 117 -14.16 -0.89 -20.45
C ASN A 117 -13.34 -0.98 -19.15
N VAL A 118 -13.70 -0.21 -18.12
CA VAL A 118 -13.05 -0.32 -16.79
C VAL A 118 -13.27 -1.70 -16.21
N ALA A 119 -14.49 -2.24 -16.29
CA ALA A 119 -14.79 -3.58 -15.80
C ALA A 119 -13.97 -4.66 -16.53
N SER A 120 -13.98 -4.61 -17.87
CA SER A 120 -13.23 -5.57 -18.71
C SER A 120 -11.73 -5.50 -18.48
N TYR A 121 -11.18 -4.27 -18.37
CA TYR A 121 -9.76 -4.06 -18.10
C TYR A 121 -9.37 -4.56 -16.71
N ALA A 122 -10.14 -4.18 -15.67
CA ALA A 122 -9.88 -4.58 -14.29
C ALA A 122 -9.92 -6.11 -14.13
N ALA A 123 -10.92 -6.76 -14.73
CA ALA A 123 -11.00 -8.23 -14.75
C ALA A 123 -9.82 -8.87 -15.46
N ALA A 124 -9.39 -8.34 -16.62
CA ALA A 124 -8.29 -8.89 -17.40
C ALA A 124 -6.93 -8.82 -16.68
N ILE A 125 -6.71 -7.79 -15.85
CA ILE A 125 -5.48 -7.63 -15.06
C ILE A 125 -5.62 -8.12 -13.61
N ALA A 126 -6.74 -8.75 -13.27
CA ALA A 126 -7.08 -9.26 -11.93
C ALA A 126 -6.92 -8.22 -10.81
N LYS A 127 -7.34 -6.97 -11.07
CA LYS A 127 -7.29 -5.86 -10.12
C LYS A 127 -8.68 -5.30 -9.83
N PRO A 128 -8.90 -4.65 -8.67
CA PRO A 128 -10.14 -3.94 -8.41
C PRO A 128 -10.40 -2.83 -9.43
N ALA A 129 -11.66 -2.63 -9.79
CA ALA A 129 -12.06 -1.55 -10.66
C ALA A 129 -12.06 -0.20 -9.95
N THR A 130 -11.68 0.86 -10.67
CA THR A 130 -11.66 2.24 -10.15
C THR A 130 -13.00 2.95 -10.21
N ARG A 131 -14.05 2.25 -10.65
CA ARG A 131 -15.40 2.76 -10.81
C ARG A 131 -16.39 1.78 -10.17
N SER A 132 -17.18 2.24 -9.19
CA SER A 132 -18.16 1.41 -8.48
C SER A 132 -19.19 0.76 -9.41
N SER A 133 -19.63 1.45 -10.46
CA SER A 133 -20.57 0.86 -11.43
C SER A 133 -20.02 -0.34 -12.20
N ALA A 134 -18.70 -0.52 -12.26
CA ALA A 134 -18.08 -1.69 -12.90
C ALA A 134 -18.42 -3.00 -12.18
N TYR A 135 -18.57 -2.98 -10.86
CA TYR A 135 -18.90 -4.17 -10.06
C TYR A 135 -20.32 -4.69 -10.29
N GLU A 136 -21.18 -3.91 -10.96
CA GLU A 136 -22.51 -4.37 -11.37
C GLU A 136 -22.50 -5.16 -12.69
N THR A 137 -21.37 -5.17 -13.39
CA THR A 137 -21.22 -5.89 -14.67
C THR A 137 -20.90 -7.38 -14.46
N GLU A 138 -21.14 -8.18 -15.50
CA GLU A 138 -20.79 -9.61 -15.52
C GLU A 138 -19.27 -9.84 -15.43
N ALA A 139 -18.47 -8.95 -16.02
CA ALA A 139 -17.00 -9.04 -16.01
C ALA A 139 -16.40 -9.00 -14.59
N MET A 140 -17.10 -8.39 -13.63
CA MET A 140 -16.64 -8.25 -12.25
C MET A 140 -17.35 -9.22 -11.28
N THR A 141 -17.94 -10.30 -11.77
CA THR A 141 -18.68 -11.27 -10.92
C THR A 141 -17.78 -11.88 -9.85
N GLU A 142 -16.52 -12.18 -10.16
CA GLU A 142 -15.53 -12.74 -9.21
C GLU A 142 -15.20 -11.81 -8.04
N TYR A 143 -15.50 -10.51 -8.18
CA TYR A 143 -15.30 -9.51 -7.13
C TYR A 143 -16.47 -9.40 -6.13
N LYS A 144 -17.46 -10.26 -6.26
CA LYS A 144 -18.62 -10.31 -5.34
C LYS A 144 -18.45 -11.32 -4.20
N GLU A 145 -17.42 -12.17 -4.27
CA GLU A 145 -17.17 -13.24 -3.30
C GLU A 145 -15.67 -13.40 -2.98
N GLY A 146 -15.38 -14.07 -1.86
CA GLY A 146 -14.03 -14.48 -1.50
C GLY A 146 -13.04 -13.34 -1.26
N ALA A 147 -11.77 -13.61 -1.57
CA ALA A 147 -10.67 -12.67 -1.37
C ALA A 147 -10.86 -11.35 -2.12
N ARG A 148 -11.40 -11.40 -3.36
CA ARG A 148 -11.62 -10.22 -4.17
C ARG A 148 -12.71 -9.31 -3.60
N ALA A 149 -13.80 -9.86 -3.06
CA ALA A 149 -14.84 -9.07 -2.39
C ALA A 149 -14.30 -8.34 -1.17
N LEU A 150 -13.40 -8.96 -0.41
CA LEU A 150 -12.77 -8.33 0.74
C LEU A 150 -11.90 -7.13 0.32
N ILE A 151 -11.16 -7.22 -0.81
CA ILE A 151 -10.39 -6.09 -1.34
C ILE A 151 -11.31 -4.93 -1.75
N VAL A 152 -12.47 -5.21 -2.34
CA VAL A 152 -13.46 -4.17 -2.67
C VAL A 152 -13.98 -3.50 -1.41
N ASP A 153 -14.30 -4.27 -0.38
CA ASP A 153 -14.73 -3.74 0.91
C ASP A 153 -13.62 -2.90 1.57
N GLN A 154 -12.36 -3.32 1.49
CA GLN A 154 -11.23 -2.52 1.96
C GLN A 154 -11.10 -1.18 1.22
N LEU A 155 -11.28 -1.16 -0.10
CA LEU A 155 -11.27 0.08 -0.88
C LEU A 155 -12.35 1.06 -0.44
N GLU A 156 -13.52 0.57 -0.09
CA GLU A 156 -14.65 1.40 0.32
C GLU A 156 -14.56 1.89 1.77
N ASN A 157 -14.03 1.07 2.67
CA ASN A 157 -14.19 1.27 4.11
C ASN A 157 -12.89 1.56 4.88
N THR A 158 -11.72 1.10 4.39
CA THR A 158 -10.46 1.20 5.13
C THR A 158 -9.31 1.82 4.35
N ALA A 159 -9.49 2.05 3.05
CA ALA A 159 -8.44 2.57 2.19
C ALA A 159 -8.11 4.04 2.48
N VAL A 160 -6.82 4.31 2.62
CA VAL A 160 -6.28 5.67 2.80
C VAL A 160 -5.29 5.96 1.68
N PRO A 161 -5.51 7.05 0.93
CA PRO A 161 -4.58 7.44 -0.13
C PRO A 161 -3.26 7.94 0.44
N ARG A 162 -2.22 7.92 -0.38
CA ARG A 162 -0.94 8.54 -0.05
C ARG A 162 -1.08 10.03 0.22
N PRO A 163 -0.22 10.62 1.07
CA PRO A 163 -0.24 12.05 1.36
C PRO A 163 -0.17 12.91 0.10
N ARG A 164 -0.86 14.03 0.11
CA ARG A 164 -0.88 14.99 -1.01
C ARG A 164 -0.01 16.19 -0.67
N THR A 165 1.19 16.23 -1.20
CA THR A 165 2.13 17.34 -1.05
C THR A 165 2.96 17.51 -2.33
N PRO A 166 3.35 18.74 -2.72
CA PRO A 166 4.32 18.96 -3.79
C PRO A 166 5.68 18.30 -3.52
N SER A 167 6.06 18.15 -2.26
CA SER A 167 7.32 17.54 -1.81
C SER A 167 7.25 16.00 -1.73
N TYR A 168 6.16 15.35 -2.20
CA TYR A 168 5.93 13.91 -2.00
C TYR A 168 7.13 13.05 -2.42
N ALA A 169 7.73 13.30 -3.59
CA ALA A 169 8.83 12.49 -4.10
C ALA A 169 10.05 12.56 -3.17
N THR A 170 10.41 13.75 -2.70
CA THR A 170 11.53 13.97 -1.79
C THR A 170 11.26 13.32 -0.43
N PHE A 171 10.11 13.60 0.15
CA PHE A 171 9.68 13.02 1.42
C PHE A 171 9.63 11.48 1.36
N SER A 172 9.02 10.92 0.32
CA SER A 172 8.90 9.47 0.17
C SER A 172 10.27 8.78 0.08
N SER A 173 11.25 9.42 -0.57
CA SER A 173 12.62 8.89 -0.65
C SER A 173 13.33 8.95 0.71
N ALA A 174 13.22 10.07 1.43
CA ALA A 174 13.83 10.22 2.75
C ALA A 174 13.20 9.26 3.78
N TYR A 175 11.89 9.12 3.76
CA TYR A 175 11.20 8.14 4.62
C TYR A 175 11.59 6.69 4.30
N ALA A 176 11.69 6.35 3.01
CA ALA A 176 12.13 5.02 2.59
C ALA A 176 13.58 4.73 3.03
N GLU A 177 14.47 5.74 3.00
CA GLU A 177 15.84 5.62 3.48
C GLU A 177 15.86 5.37 5.00
N ALA A 178 15.13 6.16 5.79
CA ALA A 178 15.01 5.95 7.23
C ALA A 178 14.51 4.55 7.58
N MET A 179 13.43 4.07 6.91
CA MET A 179 12.92 2.72 7.11
C MET A 179 13.94 1.64 6.73
N THR A 180 14.69 1.86 5.65
CA THR A 180 15.73 0.93 5.20
C THR A 180 16.84 0.83 6.23
N ASN A 181 17.31 1.94 6.79
CA ASN A 181 18.34 1.96 7.82
C ASN A 181 17.85 1.20 9.06
N ILE A 182 16.73 1.59 9.62
CA ILE A 182 16.15 0.99 10.83
C ILE A 182 15.97 -0.53 10.68
N PHE A 183 15.40 -0.98 9.58
CA PHE A 183 15.09 -2.41 9.40
C PHE A 183 16.32 -3.24 9.03
N SER A 184 17.30 -2.67 8.30
CA SER A 184 18.56 -3.34 8.00
C SER A 184 19.40 -3.53 9.26
N ASP A 185 19.45 -2.52 10.13
CA ASP A 185 20.16 -2.59 11.39
C ASP A 185 19.51 -3.60 12.32
N ALA A 186 18.17 -3.59 12.43
CA ALA A 186 17.44 -4.60 13.17
C ALA A 186 17.69 -6.03 12.65
N ALA A 187 17.74 -6.23 11.33
CA ALA A 187 18.03 -7.52 10.71
C ALA A 187 19.50 -7.98 10.95
N SER A 188 20.40 -7.03 11.11
CA SER A 188 21.83 -7.28 11.41
C SER A 188 22.10 -7.51 12.90
N ASN A 189 21.06 -7.51 13.75
CA ASN A 189 21.15 -7.57 15.21
C ASN A 189 21.93 -6.39 15.84
N GLU A 190 21.90 -5.24 15.19
CA GLU A 190 22.35 -3.99 15.80
C GLU A 190 21.27 -3.48 16.76
N GLU A 191 21.68 -2.68 17.74
CA GLU A 191 20.73 -2.14 18.73
C GLU A 191 19.89 -1.03 18.06
N VAL A 192 18.60 -1.30 17.90
CA VAL A 192 17.61 -0.37 17.37
C VAL A 192 16.67 0.01 18.51
N ASP A 193 17.00 1.06 19.24
CA ASP A 193 16.16 1.62 20.28
C ASP A 193 15.23 2.74 19.75
N THR A 194 14.37 3.25 20.63
CA THR A 194 13.41 4.32 20.25
C THR A 194 14.11 5.63 19.92
N ASP A 195 15.27 5.92 20.53
CA ASP A 195 16.01 7.16 20.27
C ASP A 195 16.64 7.11 18.87
N TYR A 196 17.16 5.96 18.47
CA TYR A 196 17.66 5.75 17.11
C TYR A 196 16.54 5.87 16.08
N VAL A 197 15.39 5.22 16.31
CA VAL A 197 14.22 5.32 15.41
C VAL A 197 13.73 6.78 15.31
N GLN A 198 13.66 7.50 16.43
CA GLN A 198 13.31 8.92 16.43
C GLN A 198 14.29 9.73 15.55
N SER A 199 15.59 9.53 15.71
CA SER A 199 16.63 10.24 14.96
C SER A 199 16.52 10.00 13.44
N GLU A 200 16.26 8.78 13.01
CA GLU A 200 16.08 8.45 11.59
C GLU A 200 14.80 9.13 11.01
N LEU A 201 13.69 9.12 11.76
CA LEU A 201 12.46 9.78 11.34
C LEU A 201 12.58 11.30 11.35
N ASP A 202 13.31 11.90 12.30
CA ASP A 202 13.61 13.33 12.33
C ASP A 202 14.45 13.74 11.10
N THR A 203 15.40 12.91 10.70
CA THR A 203 16.18 13.12 9.47
C THR A 203 15.29 13.12 8.22
N ALA A 204 14.28 12.27 8.17
CA ALA A 204 13.32 12.28 7.08
C ALA A 204 12.46 13.55 7.09
N VAL A 205 12.09 14.07 8.27
CA VAL A 205 11.38 15.36 8.44
C VAL A 205 12.21 16.53 7.92
N ASP A 206 13.49 16.59 8.26
CA ASP A 206 14.40 17.66 7.84
C ASP A 206 14.52 17.77 6.31
N THR A 207 14.16 16.73 5.59
CA THR A 207 14.20 16.66 4.12
C THR A 207 12.88 17.09 3.48
N PHE A 208 11.78 17.20 4.24
CA PHE A 208 10.45 17.56 3.77
C PHE A 208 10.32 19.05 3.41
#